data_fe6a48070afc8e7d7f6a45e4d1bfa841
#
_entry.id   fe6a48070afc8e7d7f6a45e4d1bfa841
#
_cell.length_a   1.000
_cell.length_b   1.000
_cell.length_c   1.000
_cell.angle_alpha   90.00
_cell.angle_beta   90.00
_cell.angle_gamma   90.00
#
_symmetry.space_group_name_H-M   'P 1'
#
loop_
_entity.id
_entity.type
_entity.pdbx_description
1 polymer ?
#
loop_
_entity_poly.entity_id
_entity_poly.type
_entity_poly.pdbx_seq_one_letter_code
_entity_poly.pdbx_strand_id
1 'polypeptide(L)'
;MDNDVTAHSIRPSRRRHALVVAALAVATVLTVAGVSTAAPPPDPQPSIRVTPPLPFPVPPLPPELDPQFYHPDQAIVDGKQPGEIIAARQVHLAYLGVLPFSIDAWQLSFRSTDTRGRAIPAVTTVMRPHADSPSPRPLLSYQFAEDSLGQYCRPSYLSQVGSLGPLAGSAETSSLFAVPIAAAQMGWAVVVTDTEGPDQAFGAGPLEGRITLDGIRAAENFAPMRLDGPRTRVGMMGYSGGALATGHAAELHRDYAPELTIVGAAEGGIPADVGAALKMASTNAGAGIVFAGAVGASREYPELADLFDNYLTPAGRALVAAKQNLCQVPTSLVVPFVDYDSLFTIPHPLDDPRAVAVMDEIKMGHHVPDMPMFMLHANPDWLLPVGPVNDLVATYCADPTARIRYLRDHFSEHLTLDTFAVPLMIRFLADRFDGTPAPAGCHTEDAGSVLLAPELWTTLLPQIAPFMLNLFGKPVGQ
;
A
#
# COMPACT_ATOMS: atom_id res chain seq x y z
N MET A 1 36.40 -69.45 -21.67
CA MET A 1 36.69 -69.54 -23.08
C MET A 1 36.92 -68.12 -23.52
N ASP A 2 38.11 -67.77 -23.31
CA ASP A 2 39.26 -67.64 -24.22
C ASP A 2 39.20 -66.35 -24.99
N ASN A 3 39.99 -65.46 -24.56
CA ASN A 3 41.36 -65.12 -25.07
C ASN A 3 41.26 -64.13 -26.22
N ASP A 4 42.08 -63.23 -26.46
CA ASP A 4 43.41 -62.81 -25.97
C ASP A 4 43.77 -61.53 -26.76
N VAL A 5 44.30 -60.50 -26.12
CA VAL A 5 45.70 -60.06 -26.11
C VAL A 5 46.27 -59.70 -27.50
N THR A 6 46.78 -58.56 -27.75
CA THR A 6 48.12 -57.96 -27.58
C THR A 6 48.25 -56.78 -28.54
N ALA A 7 48.65 -55.64 -28.20
CA ALA A 7 49.95 -55.04 -27.83
C ALA A 7 51.01 -54.94 -28.96
N HIS A 8 51.63 -53.79 -28.90
CA HIS A 8 52.97 -53.38 -29.41
C HIS A 8 52.95 -52.40 -30.57
N SER A 9 53.53 -51.37 -30.52
CA SER A 9 54.70 -50.66 -29.94
C SER A 9 55.57 -50.06 -31.04
N ILE A 10 56.20 -48.94 -30.71
CA ILE A 10 57.50 -48.43 -31.09
C ILE A 10 57.59 -47.35 -32.17
N ARG A 11 58.11 -46.22 -31.70
CA ARG A 11 58.85 -45.11 -32.35
C ARG A 11 60.03 -45.62 -33.21
N PRO A 12 60.85 -44.77 -33.95
CA PRO A 12 61.15 -43.34 -33.75
C PRO A 12 61.50 -42.49 -35.01
N SER A 13 61.61 -41.18 -34.75
CA SER A 13 62.63 -40.21 -35.20
C SER A 13 62.90 -39.94 -36.66
N ARG A 14 62.95 -38.73 -37.08
CA ARG A 14 64.18 -37.92 -37.39
C ARG A 14 63.86 -36.50 -37.84
N ARG A 15 64.66 -35.64 -37.30
CA ARG A 15 64.83 -34.21 -37.62
C ARG A 15 65.02 -33.95 -39.11
N ARG A 16 64.51 -32.81 -39.59
CA ARG A 16 65.25 -31.92 -40.51
C ARG A 16 64.81 -30.50 -40.35
N HIS A 17 65.78 -29.63 -40.22
CA HIS A 17 65.72 -28.18 -40.10
C HIS A 17 65.25 -27.53 -41.45
N ALA A 18 64.44 -26.47 -41.37
CA ALA A 18 64.45 -25.41 -42.36
C ALA A 18 64.12 -24.11 -41.66
N LEU A 19 65.07 -23.22 -41.65
CA LEU A 19 64.93 -21.81 -41.33
C LEU A 19 64.06 -21.10 -42.41
N VAL A 20 63.08 -20.27 -42.00
CA VAL A 20 62.63 -19.18 -42.83
C VAL A 20 62.12 -18.07 -41.88
N VAL A 21 62.93 -17.02 -41.87
CA VAL A 21 62.62 -15.57 -41.84
C VAL A 21 61.42 -15.09 -41.03
N ALA A 22 61.76 -14.36 -39.96
CA ALA A 22 60.90 -13.49 -39.20
C ALA A 22 60.42 -12.32 -40.05
N ALA A 23 59.09 -12.08 -40.08
CA ALA A 23 58.50 -10.79 -40.43
C ALA A 23 57.75 -10.31 -39.18
N LEU A 24 58.30 -9.31 -38.49
CA LEU A 24 57.62 -8.55 -37.43
C LEU A 24 56.46 -7.72 -38.04
N ALA A 25 55.28 -8.13 -37.80
CA ALA A 25 54.13 -7.25 -37.90
C ALA A 25 53.80 -6.69 -36.51
N VAL A 26 54.21 -5.49 -36.19
CA VAL A 26 53.82 -4.76 -35.01
C VAL A 26 52.36 -4.31 -35.23
N ALA A 27 51.40 -5.04 -34.72
CA ALA A 27 50.04 -4.60 -34.60
C ALA A 27 49.92 -3.70 -33.37
N THR A 28 49.92 -2.38 -33.57
CA THR A 28 49.57 -1.39 -32.55
C THR A 28 48.07 -1.51 -32.28
N VAL A 29 47.72 -2.20 -31.22
CA VAL A 29 46.35 -2.15 -30.67
C VAL A 29 46.19 -0.81 -29.95
N LEU A 30 45.62 0.14 -30.64
CA LEU A 30 45.05 1.36 -30.03
C LEU A 30 43.86 0.94 -29.19
N THR A 31 44.06 0.69 -27.88
CA THR A 31 43.00 0.69 -26.90
C THR A 31 42.46 2.11 -26.77
N VAL A 32 41.38 2.39 -27.47
CA VAL A 32 40.56 3.57 -27.18
C VAL A 32 39.92 3.28 -25.83
N ALA A 33 40.52 3.81 -24.75
CA ALA A 33 39.87 3.91 -23.48
C ALA A 33 38.66 4.85 -23.69
N GLY A 34 37.47 4.24 -23.83
CA GLY A 34 36.21 4.96 -23.81
C GLY A 34 36.12 5.66 -22.46
N VAL A 35 36.32 6.97 -22.44
CA VAL A 35 35.97 7.81 -21.31
C VAL A 35 34.45 7.71 -21.21
N SER A 36 33.98 6.83 -20.33
CA SER A 36 32.57 6.83 -19.90
C SER A 36 32.35 8.16 -19.20
N THR A 37 31.82 9.15 -19.92
CA THR A 37 31.30 10.37 -19.30
C THR A 37 30.13 9.93 -18.46
N ALA A 38 30.31 9.83 -17.14
CA ALA A 38 29.22 9.73 -16.22
C ALA A 38 28.23 10.86 -16.58
N ALA A 39 26.96 10.50 -16.75
CA ALA A 39 25.91 11.51 -16.95
C ALA A 39 26.04 12.55 -15.83
N PRO A 40 25.93 13.86 -16.13
CA PRO A 40 25.94 14.86 -15.09
C PRO A 40 24.89 14.49 -14.03
N PRO A 41 25.17 14.70 -12.73
CA PRO A 41 24.17 14.50 -11.71
C PRO A 41 22.91 15.29 -12.10
N PRO A 42 21.70 14.74 -11.90
CA PRO A 42 20.48 15.47 -12.20
C PRO A 42 20.54 16.83 -11.48
N ASP A 43 20.11 17.87 -12.16
CA ASP A 43 20.02 19.21 -11.59
C ASP A 43 19.28 19.11 -10.24
N PRO A 44 19.77 19.77 -9.17
CA PRO A 44 19.09 19.76 -7.91
C PRO A 44 17.65 20.25 -8.13
N GLN A 45 16.69 19.38 -7.86
CA GLN A 45 15.27 19.75 -7.95
C GLN A 45 15.06 21.04 -7.14
N PRO A 46 14.32 22.03 -7.68
CA PRO A 46 14.05 23.26 -6.95
C PRO A 46 13.48 22.89 -5.59
N SER A 47 14.11 23.41 -4.52
CA SER A 47 13.71 23.11 -3.15
C SER A 47 12.23 23.46 -2.98
N ILE A 48 11.40 22.44 -2.71
CA ILE A 48 9.97 22.61 -2.48
C ILE A 48 9.78 23.50 -1.25
N ARG A 49 9.05 24.59 -1.43
CA ARG A 49 8.72 25.49 -0.32
C ARG A 49 7.70 24.80 0.58
N VAL A 50 8.09 24.51 1.81
CA VAL A 50 7.21 23.96 2.84
C VAL A 50 6.43 25.09 3.52
N THR A 51 5.11 25.04 3.45
CA THR A 51 4.26 25.97 4.20
C THR A 51 4.31 25.61 5.70
N PRO A 52 4.53 26.59 6.61
CA PRO A 52 4.53 26.32 8.04
C PRO A 52 3.15 25.81 8.52
N PRO A 53 3.08 25.14 9.69
CA PRO A 53 1.84 24.66 10.23
C PRO A 53 0.93 25.82 10.63
N LEU A 54 -0.39 25.55 10.63
CA LEU A 54 -1.35 26.50 11.18
C LEU A 54 -1.04 26.74 12.66
N PRO A 55 -1.14 28.01 13.15
CA PRO A 55 -0.96 28.28 14.56
C PRO A 55 -2.08 27.63 15.39
N PHE A 56 -1.70 26.91 16.45
CA PHE A 56 -2.70 26.34 17.37
C PHE A 56 -3.50 27.46 18.08
N PRO A 57 -4.84 27.38 18.20
CA PRO A 57 -5.71 26.24 17.90
C PRO A 57 -6.52 26.36 16.57
N VAL A 58 -5.96 26.89 15.52
CA VAL A 58 -6.68 27.02 14.23
C VAL A 58 -6.93 25.64 13.64
N PRO A 59 -8.20 25.22 13.45
CA PRO A 59 -8.52 23.96 12.80
C PRO A 59 -8.08 23.94 11.32
N PRO A 60 -7.67 22.77 10.79
CA PRO A 60 -7.44 22.62 9.36
C PRO A 60 -8.73 22.75 8.57
N LEU A 61 -8.63 23.26 7.34
CA LEU A 61 -9.77 23.26 6.43
C LEU A 61 -10.06 21.82 5.96
N PRO A 62 -11.34 21.42 5.89
CA PRO A 62 -11.70 20.19 5.18
C PRO A 62 -11.21 20.22 3.72
N PRO A 63 -10.91 19.06 3.10
CA PRO A 63 -10.39 18.99 1.74
C PRO A 63 -11.22 19.75 0.70
N GLU A 64 -12.54 19.77 0.84
CA GLU A 64 -13.47 20.50 -0.05
C GLU A 64 -13.28 22.02 0.00
N LEU A 65 -12.74 22.54 1.11
CA LEU A 65 -12.47 23.96 1.32
C LEU A 65 -10.99 24.33 1.09
N ASP A 66 -10.17 23.36 0.70
CA ASP A 66 -8.74 23.53 0.41
C ASP A 66 -8.37 22.95 -0.97
N PRO A 67 -9.07 23.37 -2.04
CA PRO A 67 -8.90 22.77 -3.36
C PRO A 67 -7.50 23.01 -3.95
N GLN A 68 -6.79 24.07 -3.57
CA GLN A 68 -5.43 24.32 -4.08
C GLN A 68 -4.44 23.23 -3.64
N PHE A 69 -4.69 22.57 -2.52
CA PHE A 69 -3.84 21.51 -2.01
C PHE A 69 -4.31 20.12 -2.45
N TYR A 70 -5.62 19.86 -2.38
CA TYR A 70 -6.20 18.55 -2.69
C TYR A 70 -6.55 18.37 -4.17
N HIS A 71 -6.89 19.45 -4.87
CA HIS A 71 -7.29 19.47 -6.29
C HIS A 71 -6.59 20.63 -7.02
N PRO A 72 -5.23 20.63 -7.10
CA PRO A 72 -4.49 21.67 -7.82
C PRO A 72 -4.85 21.68 -9.32
N ASP A 73 -4.54 22.79 -10.00
CA ASP A 73 -4.80 22.92 -11.43
C ASP A 73 -4.24 21.73 -12.21
N GLN A 74 -5.06 21.13 -13.07
CA GLN A 74 -4.69 19.94 -13.85
C GLN A 74 -3.41 20.15 -14.67
N ALA A 75 -3.18 21.34 -15.21
CA ALA A 75 -1.96 21.67 -15.94
C ALA A 75 -0.68 21.54 -15.08
N ILE A 76 -0.77 21.76 -13.76
CA ILE A 76 0.34 21.52 -12.82
C ILE A 76 0.55 20.04 -12.64
N VAL A 77 -0.55 19.28 -12.46
CA VAL A 77 -0.51 17.83 -12.28
C VAL A 77 0.08 17.13 -13.51
N ASP A 78 -0.37 17.52 -14.71
CA ASP A 78 0.08 16.96 -15.99
C ASP A 78 1.57 17.21 -16.24
N GLY A 79 2.11 18.32 -15.71
CA GLY A 79 3.53 18.67 -15.81
C GLY A 79 4.46 17.88 -14.90
N LYS A 80 3.93 16.99 -14.05
CA LYS A 80 4.68 16.24 -13.03
C LYS A 80 4.82 14.76 -13.39
N GLN A 81 5.87 14.12 -12.83
CA GLN A 81 6.05 12.68 -12.89
C GLN A 81 5.35 11.98 -11.69
N PRO A 82 5.04 10.66 -11.78
CA PRO A 82 4.51 9.89 -10.64
C PRO A 82 5.35 10.08 -9.37
N GLY A 83 4.70 10.42 -8.24
CA GLY A 83 5.37 10.70 -6.98
C GLY A 83 6.06 12.07 -6.89
N GLU A 84 6.02 12.89 -7.95
CA GLU A 84 6.62 14.24 -7.90
C GLU A 84 5.71 15.19 -7.11
N ILE A 85 6.30 15.88 -6.13
CA ILE A 85 5.57 16.74 -5.19
C ILE A 85 5.14 18.03 -5.88
N ILE A 86 3.89 18.41 -5.68
CA ILE A 86 3.26 19.65 -6.14
C ILE A 86 3.35 20.72 -5.06
N ALA A 87 2.96 20.36 -3.84
CA ALA A 87 2.97 21.26 -2.68
C ALA A 87 3.31 20.49 -1.40
N ALA A 88 3.88 21.19 -0.41
CA ALA A 88 4.19 20.61 0.90
C ALA A 88 3.83 21.59 2.01
N ARG A 89 3.28 21.06 3.11
CA ARG A 89 3.00 21.84 4.32
C ARG A 89 3.34 21.04 5.58
N GLN A 90 3.79 21.71 6.61
CA GLN A 90 3.96 21.11 7.93
C GLN A 90 2.61 21.07 8.65
N VAL A 91 2.34 20.00 9.39
CA VAL A 91 1.08 19.81 10.12
C VAL A 91 1.33 19.32 11.54
N HIS A 92 0.33 19.50 12.40
CA HIS A 92 0.29 18.93 13.73
C HIS A 92 -0.65 17.73 13.76
N LEU A 93 -0.13 16.56 14.07
CA LEU A 93 -0.90 15.32 14.18
C LEU A 93 -1.48 15.16 15.58
N ALA A 94 -2.64 14.53 15.67
CA ALA A 94 -3.30 14.25 16.94
C ALA A 94 -4.03 12.91 16.94
N TYR A 95 -4.07 12.28 18.10
CA TYR A 95 -4.99 11.17 18.37
C TYR A 95 -6.41 11.72 18.53
N LEU A 96 -7.35 11.18 17.79
CA LEU A 96 -8.77 11.61 17.75
C LEU A 96 -8.92 13.12 17.44
N GLY A 97 -8.00 13.75 16.73
CA GLY A 97 -8.03 15.19 16.42
C GLY A 97 -7.83 16.11 17.64
N VAL A 98 -7.60 15.59 18.83
CA VAL A 98 -7.59 16.34 20.11
C VAL A 98 -6.28 16.23 20.86
N LEU A 99 -5.67 15.05 20.94
CA LEU A 99 -4.45 14.80 21.72
C LEU A 99 -3.23 14.88 20.79
N PRO A 100 -2.47 16.01 20.79
CA PRO A 100 -1.40 16.22 19.84
C PRO A 100 -0.20 15.31 20.14
N PHE A 101 0.41 14.78 19.06
CA PHE A 101 1.68 14.08 19.13
C PHE A 101 2.85 15.04 18.91
N SER A 102 3.92 14.87 19.68
CA SER A 102 5.19 15.57 19.47
C SER A 102 6.05 14.78 18.47
N ILE A 103 5.88 15.08 17.18
CA ILE A 103 6.50 14.41 16.04
C ILE A 103 6.68 15.39 14.87
N ASP A 104 7.70 15.21 14.05
CA ASP A 104 7.82 15.93 12.78
C ASP A 104 6.85 15.34 11.76
N ALA A 105 5.94 16.16 11.22
CA ALA A 105 4.97 15.70 10.24
C ALA A 105 4.67 16.73 9.16
N TRP A 106 4.42 16.24 7.95
CA TRP A 106 4.10 17.05 6.78
C TRP A 106 3.02 16.37 5.94
N GLN A 107 2.32 17.18 5.18
CA GLN A 107 1.48 16.71 4.08
C GLN A 107 2.11 17.11 2.76
N LEU A 108 2.04 16.20 1.80
CA LEU A 108 2.53 16.37 0.45
C LEU A 108 1.37 16.16 -0.52
N SER A 109 1.07 17.18 -1.33
CA SER A 109 0.28 17.02 -2.54
C SER A 109 1.23 16.60 -3.65
N PHE A 110 0.93 15.53 -4.37
CA PHE A 110 1.80 14.97 -5.39
C PHE A 110 1.00 14.43 -6.58
N ARG A 111 1.69 14.16 -7.68
CA ARG A 111 1.08 13.57 -8.87
C ARG A 111 1.05 12.06 -8.76
N SER A 112 -0.09 11.46 -9.06
CA SER A 112 -0.26 10.03 -9.24
C SER A 112 -0.92 9.71 -10.58
N THR A 113 -1.31 8.44 -10.79
CA THR A 113 -1.88 7.95 -12.04
C THR A 113 -3.13 7.13 -11.76
N ASP A 114 -4.22 7.43 -12.47
CA ASP A 114 -5.46 6.65 -12.37
C ASP A 114 -5.37 5.31 -13.14
N THR A 115 -6.44 4.51 -13.10
CA THR A 115 -6.49 3.20 -13.77
C THR A 115 -6.40 3.30 -15.29
N ARG A 116 -6.72 4.44 -15.86
CA ARG A 116 -6.68 4.71 -17.31
C ARG A 116 -5.39 5.42 -17.76
N GLY A 117 -4.40 5.59 -16.86
CA GLY A 117 -3.11 6.20 -17.16
C GLY A 117 -3.11 7.73 -17.15
N ARG A 118 -4.18 8.38 -16.68
CA ARG A 118 -4.27 9.85 -16.59
C ARG A 118 -3.58 10.34 -15.33
N ALA A 119 -2.97 11.53 -15.41
CA ALA A 119 -2.38 12.17 -14.24
C ALA A 119 -3.47 12.69 -13.31
N ILE A 120 -3.35 12.36 -12.02
CA ILE A 120 -4.25 12.79 -10.95
C ILE A 120 -3.46 13.34 -9.77
N PRO A 121 -4.02 14.29 -9.00
CA PRO A 121 -3.44 14.69 -7.72
C PRO A 121 -3.74 13.65 -6.65
N ALA A 122 -2.81 13.50 -5.71
CA ALA A 122 -3.02 12.71 -4.50
C ALA A 122 -2.33 13.39 -3.31
N VAL A 123 -2.71 13.01 -2.09
CA VAL A 123 -2.14 13.57 -0.87
C VAL A 123 -1.63 12.47 0.03
N THR A 124 -0.50 12.70 0.67
CA THR A 124 0.05 11.83 1.70
C THR A 124 0.49 12.61 2.92
N THR A 125 0.39 11.98 4.08
CA THR A 125 0.98 12.47 5.34
C THR A 125 2.26 11.69 5.61
N VAL A 126 3.38 12.39 5.76
CA VAL A 126 4.67 11.79 6.10
C VAL A 126 5.11 12.26 7.47
N MET A 127 5.73 11.37 8.25
CA MET A 127 6.17 11.69 9.60
C MET A 127 7.44 10.94 9.98
N ARG A 128 8.21 11.54 10.90
CA ARG A 128 9.37 10.91 11.49
C ARG A 128 9.60 11.41 12.94
N PRO A 129 10.25 10.63 13.80
CA PRO A 129 10.68 11.12 15.12
C PRO A 129 11.56 12.36 15.00
N HIS A 130 11.48 13.27 15.97
CA HIS A 130 12.37 14.46 16.05
C HIS A 130 13.84 14.08 16.22
N ALA A 131 14.11 12.98 16.95
CA ALA A 131 15.47 12.54 17.20
C ALA A 131 16.23 12.28 15.91
N ASP A 132 17.51 12.64 15.87
CA ASP A 132 18.38 12.23 14.79
C ASP A 132 18.59 10.70 14.81
N SER A 133 18.81 10.13 13.64
CA SER A 133 19.15 8.71 13.50
C SER A 133 20.59 8.59 12.99
N PRO A 134 21.37 7.65 13.51
CA PRO A 134 22.74 7.41 13.04
C PRO A 134 22.81 6.84 11.62
N SER A 135 21.71 6.31 11.12
CA SER A 135 21.55 5.76 9.77
C SER A 135 20.19 6.19 9.18
N PRO A 136 20.03 6.14 7.85
CA PRO A 136 18.72 6.36 7.24
C PRO A 136 17.67 5.43 7.85
N ARG A 137 16.50 6.01 8.18
CA ARG A 137 15.39 5.25 8.76
C ARG A 137 14.75 4.35 7.72
N PRO A 138 14.27 3.15 8.08
CA PRO A 138 13.34 2.44 7.22
C PRO A 138 12.01 3.20 7.15
N LEU A 139 11.26 3.00 6.09
CA LEU A 139 9.97 3.64 5.84
C LEU A 139 8.84 2.62 5.92
N LEU A 140 7.90 2.83 6.84
CA LEU A 140 6.63 2.13 6.82
C LEU A 140 5.64 2.90 5.94
N SER A 141 5.12 2.27 4.90
CA SER A 141 3.93 2.71 4.18
C SER A 141 2.72 2.01 4.79
N TYR A 142 1.87 2.80 5.46
CA TYR A 142 0.70 2.29 6.16
C TYR A 142 -0.56 2.72 5.44
N GLN A 143 -1.34 1.75 4.96
CA GLN A 143 -2.59 1.94 4.27
C GLN A 143 -3.75 1.77 5.26
N PHE A 144 -4.48 2.86 5.49
CA PHE A 144 -5.71 2.81 6.26
C PHE A 144 -6.82 2.09 5.50
N ALA A 145 -7.70 1.41 6.21
CA ALA A 145 -9.04 1.12 5.73
C ALA A 145 -9.85 2.43 5.78
N GLU A 146 -9.67 3.28 4.78
CA GLU A 146 -10.38 4.56 4.68
C GLU A 146 -11.87 4.33 4.46
N ASP A 147 -12.22 3.40 3.55
CA ASP A 147 -13.56 2.83 3.29
C ASP A 147 -14.66 3.90 3.27
N SER A 148 -14.40 5.02 2.62
CA SER A 148 -15.17 6.25 2.77
C SER A 148 -15.54 6.85 1.43
N LEU A 149 -16.63 7.63 1.39
CA LEU A 149 -17.08 8.33 0.19
C LEU A 149 -16.99 9.86 0.33
N GLY A 150 -16.74 10.36 1.54
CA GLY A 150 -16.65 11.79 1.85
C GLY A 150 -15.21 12.30 1.84
N GLN A 151 -14.97 13.43 1.19
CA GLN A 151 -13.65 14.07 1.10
C GLN A 151 -13.01 14.35 2.48
N TYR A 152 -13.84 14.77 3.45
CA TYR A 152 -13.40 15.07 4.82
C TYR A 152 -13.09 13.81 5.65
N CYS A 153 -13.25 12.62 5.08
CA CYS A 153 -12.91 11.34 5.74
C CYS A 153 -11.46 10.91 5.51
N ARG A 154 -10.72 11.64 4.69
CA ARG A 154 -9.33 11.31 4.32
C ARG A 154 -8.40 11.25 5.53
N PRO A 155 -7.51 10.26 5.60
CA PRO A 155 -6.50 10.15 6.64
C PRO A 155 -5.68 11.43 6.83
N SER A 156 -5.31 12.11 5.73
CA SER A 156 -4.57 13.37 5.78
C SER A 156 -5.31 14.47 6.54
N TYR A 157 -6.63 14.55 6.43
CA TYR A 157 -7.42 15.54 7.19
C TYR A 157 -7.65 15.06 8.62
N LEU A 158 -8.11 13.83 8.80
CA LEU A 158 -8.54 13.28 10.09
C LEU A 158 -7.42 13.18 11.12
N SER A 159 -6.17 13.05 10.67
CA SER A 159 -4.99 12.94 11.54
C SER A 159 -4.56 14.27 12.18
N GLN A 160 -5.11 15.40 11.74
CA GLN A 160 -4.66 16.71 12.21
C GLN A 160 -5.38 17.15 13.50
N VAL A 161 -4.64 17.94 14.31
CA VAL A 161 -5.21 18.64 15.46
C VAL A 161 -6.36 19.55 15.00
N GLY A 162 -7.51 19.43 15.65
CA GLY A 162 -8.69 20.26 15.36
C GLY A 162 -9.49 19.79 14.14
N SER A 163 -9.20 18.63 13.56
CA SER A 163 -10.06 18.02 12.55
C SER A 163 -11.44 17.67 13.14
N LEU A 164 -12.47 17.68 12.29
CA LEU A 164 -13.84 17.35 12.71
C LEU A 164 -14.15 15.84 12.67
N GLY A 165 -13.16 15.00 12.39
CA GLY A 165 -13.31 13.57 12.21
C GLY A 165 -14.11 12.85 13.30
N PRO A 166 -13.80 13.02 14.60
CA PRO A 166 -14.56 12.38 15.68
C PRO A 166 -16.03 12.78 15.73
N LEU A 167 -16.36 14.02 15.32
CA LEU A 167 -17.74 14.51 15.26
C LEU A 167 -18.48 14.00 14.01
N ALA A 168 -17.76 13.67 12.95
CA ALA A 168 -18.30 13.17 11.69
C ALA A 168 -18.43 11.63 11.64
N GLY A 169 -18.18 10.92 12.75
CA GLY A 169 -18.25 9.46 12.79
C GLY A 169 -17.00 8.74 12.24
N SER A 170 -15.86 9.44 12.17
CA SER A 170 -14.58 8.88 11.72
C SER A 170 -13.61 8.64 12.88
N ALA A 171 -14.14 8.43 14.09
CA ALA A 171 -13.32 8.16 15.28
C ALA A 171 -12.44 6.92 15.11
N GLU A 172 -12.92 5.92 14.37
CA GLU A 172 -12.17 4.69 14.10
C GLU A 172 -10.89 4.97 13.33
N THR A 173 -10.96 5.62 12.16
CA THR A 173 -9.77 6.01 11.39
C THR A 173 -8.81 6.88 12.21
N SER A 174 -9.35 7.82 13.00
CA SER A 174 -8.53 8.67 13.87
C SER A 174 -7.88 7.90 15.02
N SER A 175 -8.49 6.82 15.50
CA SER A 175 -7.92 5.95 16.55
C SER A 175 -6.85 5.02 15.99
N LEU A 176 -7.04 4.48 14.79
CA LEU A 176 -6.06 3.63 14.10
C LEU A 176 -4.75 4.38 13.78
N PHE A 177 -4.75 5.71 13.86
CA PHE A 177 -3.51 6.50 13.74
C PHE A 177 -2.49 6.18 14.85
N ALA A 178 -2.90 5.41 15.86
CA ALA A 178 -1.97 4.83 16.84
C ALA A 178 -0.91 3.93 16.19
N VAL A 179 -1.24 3.23 15.11
CA VAL A 179 -0.31 2.31 14.42
C VAL A 179 0.88 3.04 13.79
N PRO A 180 0.69 4.07 12.97
CA PRO A 180 1.77 4.93 12.47
C PRO A 180 2.64 5.51 13.59
N ILE A 181 2.04 5.96 14.69
CA ILE A 181 2.77 6.51 15.82
C ILE A 181 3.59 5.43 16.55
N ALA A 182 3.04 4.22 16.72
CA ALA A 182 3.78 3.10 17.29
C ALA A 182 4.99 2.71 16.42
N ALA A 183 4.85 2.71 15.11
CA ALA A 183 5.95 2.49 14.18
C ALA A 183 7.02 3.59 14.27
N ALA A 184 6.59 4.85 14.35
CA ALA A 184 7.51 5.97 14.57
C ALA A 184 8.20 5.86 15.94
N GLN A 185 7.52 5.37 16.98
CA GLN A 185 8.12 5.09 18.29
C GLN A 185 9.24 4.04 18.21
N MET A 186 9.16 3.09 17.27
CA MET A 186 10.25 2.14 16.97
C MET A 186 11.41 2.77 16.18
N GLY A 187 11.33 4.05 15.85
CA GLY A 187 12.36 4.79 15.11
C GLY A 187 12.17 4.78 13.59
N TRP A 188 11.07 4.26 13.07
CA TRP A 188 10.80 4.25 11.64
C TRP A 188 10.28 5.61 11.16
N ALA A 189 10.52 5.93 9.90
CA ALA A 189 9.74 6.93 9.19
C ALA A 189 8.44 6.30 8.71
N VAL A 190 7.39 7.11 8.56
CA VAL A 190 6.08 6.60 8.15
C VAL A 190 5.47 7.47 7.06
N VAL A 191 4.84 6.85 6.09
CA VAL A 191 4.00 7.48 5.07
C VAL A 191 2.60 6.90 5.15
N VAL A 192 1.60 7.77 5.17
CA VAL A 192 0.17 7.46 5.19
C VAL A 192 -0.48 8.22 4.04
N THR A 193 -0.90 7.50 3.01
CA THR A 193 -1.45 8.09 1.79
C THR A 193 -2.96 7.97 1.78
N ASP A 194 -3.66 9.00 1.27
CA ASP A 194 -5.09 8.98 0.97
C ASP A 194 -5.28 8.14 -0.30
N THR A 195 -5.46 6.83 -0.15
CA THR A 195 -5.36 5.86 -1.25
C THR A 195 -6.55 5.88 -2.20
N GLU A 196 -7.72 6.34 -1.75
CA GLU A 196 -8.94 6.39 -2.56
C GLU A 196 -8.94 7.52 -3.60
N GLY A 197 -7.84 8.28 -3.69
CA GLY A 197 -7.61 9.28 -4.73
C GLY A 197 -8.47 10.54 -4.61
N PRO A 198 -8.42 11.44 -5.63
CA PRO A 198 -9.06 12.75 -5.55
C PRO A 198 -10.59 12.66 -5.44
N ASP A 199 -11.20 11.60 -5.94
CA ASP A 199 -12.64 11.44 -6.00
C ASP A 199 -13.21 10.47 -4.93
N GLN A 200 -12.40 10.01 -3.98
CA GLN A 200 -12.80 9.00 -2.99
C GLN A 200 -13.38 7.75 -3.67
N ALA A 201 -12.56 7.14 -4.54
CA ALA A 201 -12.92 5.95 -5.30
C ALA A 201 -12.69 4.67 -4.49
N PHE A 202 -13.28 4.60 -3.29
CA PHE A 202 -13.23 3.43 -2.42
C PHE A 202 -13.54 2.14 -3.18
N GLY A 203 -12.70 1.15 -3.04
CA GLY A 203 -12.83 -0.15 -3.72
C GLY A 203 -12.19 -0.22 -5.11
N ALA A 204 -11.55 0.86 -5.59
CA ALA A 204 -10.81 0.86 -6.85
C ALA A 204 -9.35 0.41 -6.64
N GLY A 205 -9.14 -0.85 -6.24
CA GLY A 205 -7.84 -1.38 -5.80
C GLY A 205 -6.64 -1.05 -6.70
N PRO A 206 -6.70 -1.20 -8.04
CA PRO A 206 -5.59 -0.82 -8.92
C PRO A 206 -5.22 0.68 -8.86
N LEU A 207 -6.20 1.58 -8.63
CA LEU A 207 -5.95 3.00 -8.37
C LEU A 207 -5.22 3.17 -7.03
N GLU A 208 -5.76 2.55 -5.98
CA GLU A 208 -5.23 2.64 -4.62
C GLU A 208 -3.79 2.14 -4.54
N GLY A 209 -3.46 1.05 -5.25
CA GLY A 209 -2.10 0.52 -5.36
C GLY A 209 -1.13 1.50 -6.00
N ARG A 210 -1.52 2.16 -7.10
CA ARG A 210 -0.68 3.17 -7.76
C ARG A 210 -0.44 4.38 -6.88
N ILE A 211 -1.49 4.89 -6.23
CA ILE A 211 -1.39 6.03 -5.32
C ILE A 211 -0.50 5.69 -4.12
N THR A 212 -0.57 4.46 -3.60
CA THR A 212 0.31 3.97 -2.54
C THR A 212 1.79 4.03 -2.98
N LEU A 213 2.13 3.49 -4.14
CA LEU A 213 3.50 3.48 -4.65
C LEU A 213 4.02 4.90 -4.94
N ASP A 214 3.18 5.77 -5.50
CA ASP A 214 3.54 7.17 -5.74
C ASP A 214 3.67 7.99 -4.44
N GLY A 215 2.90 7.65 -3.42
CA GLY A 215 3.04 8.20 -2.06
C GLY A 215 4.39 7.85 -1.43
N ILE A 216 4.88 6.62 -1.65
CA ILE A 216 6.23 6.20 -1.24
C ILE A 216 7.29 7.02 -1.98
N ARG A 217 7.18 7.17 -3.33
CA ARG A 217 8.07 8.03 -4.12
C ARG A 217 8.11 9.46 -3.59
N ALA A 218 6.94 10.03 -3.29
CA ALA A 218 6.84 11.38 -2.73
C ALA A 218 7.56 11.49 -1.39
N ALA A 219 7.40 10.50 -0.50
CA ALA A 219 8.08 10.45 0.79
C ALA A 219 9.62 10.36 0.64
N GLU A 220 10.10 9.51 -0.26
CA GLU A 220 11.53 9.34 -0.53
C GLU A 220 12.19 10.59 -1.14
N ASN A 221 11.44 11.31 -1.98
CA ASN A 221 11.89 12.55 -2.62
C ASN A 221 11.77 13.79 -1.74
N PHE A 222 11.16 13.68 -0.54
CA PHE A 222 10.97 14.80 0.37
C PHE A 222 12.14 14.94 1.34
N ALA A 223 13.07 15.83 1.06
CA ALA A 223 14.30 16.02 1.83
C ALA A 223 14.13 16.12 3.37
N PRO A 224 13.05 16.77 3.92
CA PRO A 224 12.84 16.81 5.37
C PRO A 224 12.66 15.43 6.02
N MET A 225 12.26 14.38 5.29
CA MET A 225 12.17 13.01 5.81
C MET A 225 13.52 12.36 6.08
N ARG A 226 14.61 12.85 5.45
CA ARG A 226 15.99 12.33 5.62
C ARG A 226 16.11 10.84 5.32
N LEU A 227 15.42 10.38 4.27
CA LEU A 227 15.48 9.02 3.76
C LEU A 227 16.67 8.85 2.78
N ASP A 228 16.94 7.63 2.34
CA ASP A 228 18.03 7.31 1.42
C ASP A 228 17.57 7.26 -0.06
N GLY A 229 16.50 7.99 -0.39
CA GLY A 229 15.89 7.94 -1.72
C GLY A 229 15.46 6.51 -2.08
N PRO A 230 15.64 6.05 -3.33
CA PRO A 230 15.22 4.72 -3.78
C PRO A 230 15.89 3.54 -3.03
N ARG A 231 16.95 3.78 -2.25
CA ARG A 231 17.57 2.76 -1.40
C ARG A 231 16.92 2.64 -0.03
N THR A 232 15.94 3.46 0.28
CA THR A 232 15.17 3.36 1.52
C THR A 232 14.49 2.00 1.60
N ARG A 233 14.73 1.26 2.68
CA ARG A 233 14.01 0.00 2.90
C ARG A 233 12.57 0.32 3.28
N VAL A 234 11.62 -0.07 2.41
CA VAL A 234 10.19 0.18 2.57
C VAL A 234 9.48 -1.10 2.97
N GLY A 235 8.65 -1.02 4.00
CA GLY A 235 7.66 -2.04 4.32
C GLY A 235 6.26 -1.48 4.09
N MET A 236 5.37 -2.25 3.50
CA MET A 236 3.96 -1.87 3.31
C MET A 236 3.08 -2.67 4.25
N MET A 237 2.04 -2.05 4.80
CA MET A 237 1.04 -2.80 5.57
C MET A 237 -0.33 -2.13 5.57
N GLY A 238 -1.38 -2.97 5.51
CA GLY A 238 -2.77 -2.53 5.60
C GLY A 238 -3.71 -3.67 6.00
N TYR A 239 -4.88 -3.31 6.51
CA TYR A 239 -5.94 -4.24 6.87
C TYR A 239 -7.24 -3.85 6.17
N SER A 240 -8.09 -4.81 5.79
CA SER A 240 -9.39 -4.60 5.13
C SER A 240 -9.23 -3.73 3.86
N GLY A 241 -9.89 -2.57 3.75
CA GLY A 241 -9.64 -1.64 2.65
C GLY A 241 -8.17 -1.24 2.50
N GLY A 242 -7.43 -1.10 3.61
CA GLY A 242 -5.98 -0.89 3.55
C GLY A 242 -5.22 -2.09 2.99
N ALA A 243 -5.73 -3.32 3.15
CA ALA A 243 -5.16 -4.50 2.50
C ALA A 243 -5.43 -4.50 0.99
N LEU A 244 -6.56 -3.95 0.53
CA LEU A 244 -6.82 -3.76 -0.90
C LEU A 244 -5.72 -2.90 -1.54
N ALA A 245 -5.44 -1.75 -0.95
CA ALA A 245 -4.38 -0.84 -1.41
C ALA A 245 -2.98 -1.49 -1.32
N THR A 246 -2.68 -2.20 -0.21
CA THR A 246 -1.39 -2.86 0.01
C THR A 246 -1.15 -3.99 -0.99
N GLY A 247 -2.13 -4.86 -1.20
CA GLY A 247 -2.02 -6.00 -2.10
C GLY A 247 -1.88 -5.57 -3.56
N HIS A 248 -2.69 -4.59 -4.02
CA HIS A 248 -2.53 -4.04 -5.36
C HIS A 248 -1.19 -3.29 -5.54
N ALA A 249 -0.71 -2.59 -4.52
CA ALA A 249 0.63 -1.99 -4.57
C ALA A 249 1.72 -3.06 -4.70
N ALA A 250 1.59 -4.18 -3.97
CA ALA A 250 2.53 -5.28 -4.04
C ALA A 250 2.52 -5.99 -5.42
N GLU A 251 1.34 -6.20 -6.01
CA GLU A 251 1.20 -6.75 -7.36
C GLU A 251 1.78 -5.82 -8.43
N LEU A 252 1.52 -4.51 -8.32
CA LEU A 252 1.93 -3.51 -9.31
C LEU A 252 3.41 -3.13 -9.20
N HIS A 253 4.08 -3.38 -8.07
CA HIS A 253 5.42 -2.88 -7.78
C HIS A 253 6.42 -3.16 -8.90
N ARG A 254 6.52 -4.41 -9.37
CA ARG A 254 7.50 -4.82 -10.37
C ARG A 254 7.42 -4.02 -11.68
N ASP A 255 6.21 -3.69 -12.11
CA ASP A 255 5.96 -3.06 -13.40
C ASP A 255 5.79 -1.55 -13.31
N TYR A 256 5.27 -1.05 -12.19
CA TYR A 256 4.93 0.36 -12.00
C TYR A 256 6.00 1.15 -11.24
N ALA A 257 6.65 0.54 -10.25
CA ALA A 257 7.60 1.22 -9.35
C ALA A 257 8.85 0.36 -9.03
N PRO A 258 9.52 -0.24 -10.04
CA PRO A 258 10.61 -1.19 -9.81
C PRO A 258 11.85 -0.58 -9.17
N GLU A 259 11.95 0.75 -9.10
CA GLU A 259 13.04 1.46 -8.43
C GLU A 259 12.91 1.51 -6.92
N LEU A 260 11.72 1.29 -6.34
CA LEU A 260 11.51 1.28 -4.90
C LEU A 260 12.09 0.00 -4.26
N THR A 261 12.70 0.12 -3.10
CA THR A 261 13.26 -1.03 -2.37
C THR A 261 12.25 -1.55 -1.35
N ILE A 262 11.22 -2.29 -1.80
CA ILE A 262 10.20 -2.86 -0.92
C ILE A 262 10.70 -4.18 -0.34
N VAL A 263 10.97 -4.21 0.97
CA VAL A 263 11.57 -5.36 1.65
C VAL A 263 10.55 -6.36 2.17
N GLY A 264 9.28 -5.99 2.18
CA GLY A 264 8.15 -6.86 2.54
C GLY A 264 6.85 -6.12 2.58
N ALA A 265 5.74 -6.86 2.43
CA ALA A 265 4.39 -6.35 2.61
C ALA A 265 3.60 -7.27 3.55
N ALA A 266 2.73 -6.67 4.37
CA ALA A 266 1.88 -7.38 5.31
C ALA A 266 0.43 -6.92 5.14
N GLU A 267 -0.50 -7.85 4.97
CA GLU A 267 -1.90 -7.54 4.76
C GLU A 267 -2.81 -8.48 5.55
N GLY A 268 -3.94 -7.95 6.02
CA GLY A 268 -4.90 -8.73 6.79
C GLY A 268 -6.34 -8.38 6.44
N GLY A 269 -7.29 -9.31 6.70
CA GLY A 269 -8.69 -9.10 6.33
C GLY A 269 -8.86 -8.80 4.84
N ILE A 270 -8.29 -9.62 3.97
CA ILE A 270 -7.92 -9.32 2.57
C ILE A 270 -9.15 -9.36 1.67
N PRO A 271 -9.51 -8.27 0.95
CA PRO A 271 -10.60 -8.25 -0.03
C PRO A 271 -10.11 -8.76 -1.41
N ALA A 272 -9.66 -10.03 -1.44
CA ALA A 272 -9.05 -10.65 -2.62
C ALA A 272 -9.95 -10.66 -3.86
N ASP A 273 -11.28 -10.72 -3.67
CA ASP A 273 -12.30 -10.71 -4.72
C ASP A 273 -13.49 -9.86 -4.27
N VAL A 274 -13.52 -8.62 -4.73
CA VAL A 274 -14.58 -7.65 -4.40
C VAL A 274 -15.94 -8.12 -4.90
N GLY A 275 -16.00 -8.81 -6.04
CA GLY A 275 -17.24 -9.39 -6.56
C GLY A 275 -17.81 -10.48 -5.64
N ALA A 276 -16.96 -11.35 -5.13
CA ALA A 276 -17.36 -12.35 -4.13
C ALA A 276 -17.80 -11.69 -2.81
N ALA A 277 -17.12 -10.63 -2.38
CA ALA A 277 -17.51 -9.86 -1.20
C ALA A 277 -18.88 -9.20 -1.38
N LEU A 278 -19.16 -8.58 -2.53
CA LEU A 278 -20.48 -8.02 -2.87
C LEU A 278 -21.58 -9.08 -2.83
N LYS A 279 -21.35 -10.24 -3.46
CA LYS A 279 -22.33 -11.33 -3.44
C LYS A 279 -22.61 -11.85 -2.02
N MET A 280 -21.58 -11.98 -1.19
CA MET A 280 -21.73 -12.41 0.21
C MET A 280 -22.40 -11.34 1.08
N ALA A 281 -22.10 -10.07 0.86
CA ALA A 281 -22.61 -8.97 1.67
C ALA A 281 -24.08 -8.65 1.40
N SER A 282 -24.60 -8.92 0.21
CA SER A 282 -26.02 -8.74 -0.10
C SER A 282 -26.90 -9.45 0.94
N THR A 283 -27.80 -8.71 1.58
CA THR A 283 -28.69 -9.17 2.66
C THR A 283 -28.04 -9.49 4.01
N ASN A 284 -26.72 -9.23 4.18
CA ASN A 284 -26.05 -9.40 5.47
C ASN A 284 -25.70 -8.04 6.15
N ALA A 285 -25.10 -8.10 7.34
CA ALA A 285 -24.73 -6.90 8.11
C ALA A 285 -23.71 -6.01 7.39
N GLY A 286 -22.85 -6.57 6.53
CA GLY A 286 -21.84 -5.86 5.75
C GLY A 286 -22.37 -5.17 4.48
N ALA A 287 -23.67 -5.34 4.14
CA ALA A 287 -24.23 -4.78 2.90
C ALA A 287 -23.98 -3.28 2.76
N GLY A 288 -24.05 -2.52 3.86
CA GLY A 288 -23.85 -1.07 3.84
C GLY A 288 -22.45 -0.67 3.38
N ILE A 289 -21.41 -1.24 3.94
CA ILE A 289 -20.02 -0.88 3.64
C ILE A 289 -19.55 -1.43 2.28
N VAL A 290 -19.89 -2.67 1.96
CA VAL A 290 -19.47 -3.28 0.69
C VAL A 290 -20.16 -2.62 -0.51
N PHE A 291 -21.44 -2.21 -0.37
CA PHE A 291 -22.11 -1.41 -1.40
C PHE A 291 -21.47 -0.01 -1.55
N ALA A 292 -20.96 0.59 -0.48
CA ALA A 292 -20.22 1.85 -0.59
C ALA A 292 -18.94 1.68 -1.43
N GLY A 293 -18.27 0.54 -1.34
CA GLY A 293 -17.15 0.22 -2.23
C GLY A 293 -17.56 0.19 -3.70
N ALA A 294 -18.71 -0.39 -4.04
CA ALA A 294 -19.22 -0.34 -5.42
C ALA A 294 -19.57 1.10 -5.87
N VAL A 295 -20.12 1.93 -4.97
CA VAL A 295 -20.36 3.35 -5.24
C VAL A 295 -19.04 4.10 -5.44
N GLY A 296 -18.03 3.86 -4.61
CA GLY A 296 -16.70 4.46 -4.75
C GLY A 296 -16.03 4.03 -6.05
N ALA A 297 -16.00 2.74 -6.35
CA ALA A 297 -15.45 2.22 -7.60
C ALA A 297 -16.14 2.83 -8.85
N SER A 298 -17.44 3.14 -8.79
CA SER A 298 -18.13 3.79 -9.89
C SER A 298 -17.62 5.21 -10.22
N ARG A 299 -16.85 5.82 -9.32
CA ARG A 299 -16.21 7.13 -9.56
C ARG A 299 -14.94 7.01 -10.41
N GLU A 300 -14.29 5.85 -10.38
CA GLU A 300 -13.11 5.53 -11.18
C GLU A 300 -13.45 4.82 -12.49
N TYR A 301 -14.46 3.93 -12.46
CA TYR A 301 -14.83 3.07 -13.58
C TYR A 301 -16.12 3.56 -14.27
N PRO A 302 -16.01 4.17 -15.48
CA PRO A 302 -17.19 4.65 -16.24
C PRO A 302 -18.22 3.56 -16.54
N GLU A 303 -17.80 2.30 -16.64
CA GLU A 303 -18.67 1.16 -16.85
C GLU A 303 -19.64 0.92 -15.69
N LEU A 304 -19.15 1.11 -14.44
CA LEU A 304 -19.98 1.08 -13.25
C LEU A 304 -20.83 2.34 -13.11
N ALA A 305 -20.27 3.52 -13.44
CA ALA A 305 -21.02 4.77 -13.45
C ALA A 305 -22.23 4.67 -14.37
N ASP A 306 -22.06 4.12 -15.59
CA ASP A 306 -23.16 3.88 -16.54
C ASP A 306 -24.25 2.95 -15.97
N LEU A 307 -23.83 1.89 -15.25
CA LEU A 307 -24.76 0.99 -14.58
C LEU A 307 -25.57 1.72 -13.48
N PHE A 308 -24.92 2.51 -12.66
CA PHE A 308 -25.55 3.28 -11.58
C PHE A 308 -26.50 4.37 -12.15
N ASP A 309 -26.06 5.13 -13.14
CA ASP A 309 -26.84 6.24 -13.71
C ASP A 309 -28.12 5.77 -14.39
N ASN A 310 -28.06 4.64 -15.11
CA ASN A 310 -29.13 4.19 -15.96
C ASN A 310 -30.07 3.17 -15.31
N TYR A 311 -29.62 2.40 -14.32
CA TYR A 311 -30.36 1.24 -13.81
C TYR A 311 -30.70 1.28 -12.32
N LEU A 312 -30.30 2.31 -11.57
CA LEU A 312 -30.74 2.45 -10.17
C LEU A 312 -32.23 2.74 -10.12
N THR A 313 -32.93 2.08 -9.18
CA THR A 313 -34.29 2.44 -8.78
C THR A 313 -34.28 3.81 -8.06
N PRO A 314 -35.45 4.46 -7.85
CA PRO A 314 -35.52 5.66 -7.01
C PRO A 314 -34.95 5.44 -5.60
N ALA A 315 -35.17 4.25 -5.02
CA ALA A 315 -34.61 3.87 -3.72
C ALA A 315 -33.08 3.72 -3.78
N GLY A 316 -32.56 3.08 -4.84
CA GLY A 316 -31.11 2.97 -5.07
C GLY A 316 -30.44 4.33 -5.20
N ARG A 317 -31.02 5.25 -6.00
CA ARG A 317 -30.52 6.64 -6.13
C ARG A 317 -30.52 7.38 -4.80
N ALA A 318 -31.60 7.25 -4.02
CA ALA A 318 -31.69 7.87 -2.70
C ALA A 318 -30.61 7.32 -1.73
N LEU A 319 -30.34 6.01 -1.78
CA LEU A 319 -29.30 5.38 -0.98
C LEU A 319 -27.91 5.85 -1.39
N VAL A 320 -27.58 5.89 -2.68
CA VAL A 320 -26.30 6.43 -3.18
C VAL A 320 -26.13 7.88 -2.74
N ALA A 321 -27.14 8.72 -2.92
CA ALA A 321 -27.11 10.13 -2.49
C ALA A 321 -26.89 10.27 -0.97
N ALA A 322 -27.49 9.39 -0.17
CA ALA A 322 -27.30 9.40 1.28
C ALA A 322 -25.89 9.00 1.71
N LYS A 323 -25.20 8.17 0.90
CA LYS A 323 -23.85 7.67 1.20
C LYS A 323 -22.71 8.55 0.68
N GLN A 324 -22.94 9.40 -0.32
CA GLN A 324 -21.91 10.13 -1.08
C GLN A 324 -20.88 10.89 -0.25
N ASN A 325 -21.24 11.28 1.00
CA ASN A 325 -20.38 12.06 1.88
C ASN A 325 -20.21 11.40 3.25
N LEU A 326 -20.41 10.08 3.35
CA LEU A 326 -20.25 9.39 4.63
C LEU A 326 -18.86 8.79 4.78
N CYS A 327 -18.36 8.85 6.00
CA CYS A 327 -17.17 8.13 6.42
C CYS A 327 -17.51 6.66 6.73
N GLN A 328 -16.50 5.83 6.96
CA GLN A 328 -16.59 4.39 7.14
C GLN A 328 -17.71 3.93 8.10
N VAL A 329 -17.73 4.42 9.35
CA VAL A 329 -18.71 3.97 10.34
C VAL A 329 -20.14 4.34 9.95
N PRO A 330 -20.48 5.62 9.67
CA PRO A 330 -21.85 5.96 9.23
C PRO A 330 -22.26 5.24 7.94
N THR A 331 -21.36 5.04 6.98
CA THR A 331 -21.73 4.35 5.73
C THR A 331 -22.02 2.87 5.97
N SER A 332 -21.35 2.23 6.94
CA SER A 332 -21.61 0.85 7.35
C SER A 332 -22.99 0.69 7.98
N LEU A 333 -23.45 1.70 8.74
CA LEU A 333 -24.72 1.69 9.46
C LEU A 333 -25.91 2.08 8.59
N VAL A 334 -25.67 2.76 7.47
CA VAL A 334 -26.75 3.15 6.55
C VAL A 334 -27.15 1.94 5.69
N VAL A 335 -28.35 1.44 5.97
CA VAL A 335 -29.03 0.31 5.30
C VAL A 335 -28.20 -0.98 5.30
N PRO A 336 -27.85 -1.53 6.49
CA PRO A 336 -27.38 -2.90 6.58
C PRO A 336 -28.48 -3.85 6.08
N PHE A 337 -28.11 -5.05 5.69
CA PHE A 337 -29.02 -6.10 5.18
C PHE A 337 -29.79 -5.74 3.91
N VAL A 338 -29.35 -4.72 3.15
CA VAL A 338 -29.99 -4.40 1.87
C VAL A 338 -29.73 -5.50 0.85
N ASP A 339 -30.78 -5.85 0.11
CA ASP A 339 -30.68 -6.69 -1.07
C ASP A 339 -30.31 -5.81 -2.28
N TYR A 340 -29.15 -6.06 -2.88
CA TYR A 340 -28.65 -5.24 -3.99
C TYR A 340 -29.53 -5.35 -5.24
N ASP A 341 -30.18 -6.51 -5.50
CA ASP A 341 -31.12 -6.65 -6.61
C ASP A 341 -32.28 -5.66 -6.49
N SER A 342 -32.70 -5.34 -5.26
CA SER A 342 -33.77 -4.35 -5.01
C SER A 342 -33.40 -2.92 -5.35
N LEU A 343 -32.11 -2.60 -5.47
CA LEU A 343 -31.62 -1.26 -5.76
C LEU A 343 -31.56 -0.96 -7.26
N PHE A 344 -31.68 -1.97 -8.12
CA PHE A 344 -31.56 -1.82 -9.57
C PHE A 344 -32.86 -2.21 -10.29
N THR A 345 -33.06 -1.66 -11.48
CA THR A 345 -34.21 -1.96 -12.35
C THR A 345 -33.99 -3.21 -13.22
N ILE A 346 -32.74 -3.69 -13.28
CA ILE A 346 -32.35 -4.94 -13.93
C ILE A 346 -32.18 -6.05 -12.89
N PRO A 347 -32.48 -7.30 -13.20
CA PRO A 347 -32.23 -8.42 -12.32
C PRO A 347 -30.72 -8.70 -12.24
N HIS A 348 -30.26 -9.17 -11.08
CA HIS A 348 -28.88 -9.61 -10.85
C HIS A 348 -27.81 -8.61 -11.35
N PRO A 349 -27.80 -7.37 -10.85
CA PRO A 349 -26.89 -6.33 -11.34
C PRO A 349 -25.40 -6.70 -11.18
N LEU A 350 -25.05 -7.59 -10.25
CA LEU A 350 -23.69 -8.10 -10.09
C LEU A 350 -23.25 -9.08 -11.19
N ASP A 351 -24.18 -9.59 -11.98
CA ASP A 351 -23.91 -10.45 -13.14
C ASP A 351 -23.96 -9.67 -14.47
N ASP A 352 -24.21 -8.35 -14.43
CA ASP A 352 -24.12 -7.49 -15.61
C ASP A 352 -22.69 -7.50 -16.15
N PRO A 353 -22.47 -7.67 -17.46
CA PRO A 353 -21.13 -7.77 -18.04
C PRO A 353 -20.20 -6.60 -17.70
N ARG A 354 -20.74 -5.39 -17.52
CA ARG A 354 -19.96 -4.20 -17.10
C ARG A 354 -19.46 -4.34 -15.66
N ALA A 355 -20.34 -4.78 -14.75
CA ALA A 355 -19.99 -5.03 -13.37
C ALA A 355 -18.95 -6.16 -13.26
N VAL A 356 -19.18 -7.27 -13.98
CA VAL A 356 -18.24 -8.41 -14.00
C VAL A 356 -16.87 -7.99 -14.51
N ALA A 357 -16.80 -7.22 -15.61
CA ALA A 357 -15.52 -6.76 -16.17
C ALA A 357 -14.73 -5.90 -15.19
N VAL A 358 -15.40 -4.98 -14.47
CA VAL A 358 -14.73 -4.14 -13.46
C VAL A 358 -14.36 -4.95 -12.23
N MET A 359 -15.22 -5.86 -11.75
CA MET A 359 -14.88 -6.73 -10.63
C MET A 359 -13.68 -7.64 -10.94
N ASP A 360 -13.57 -8.13 -12.18
CA ASP A 360 -12.39 -8.88 -12.63
C ASP A 360 -11.13 -8.00 -12.68
N GLU A 361 -11.23 -6.72 -13.08
CA GLU A 361 -10.09 -5.79 -13.07
C GLU A 361 -9.62 -5.46 -11.63
N ILE A 362 -10.55 -5.32 -10.68
CA ILE A 362 -10.27 -5.01 -9.28
C ILE A 362 -9.81 -6.26 -8.50
N LYS A 363 -10.14 -7.45 -8.96
CA LYS A 363 -9.76 -8.70 -8.31
C LYS A 363 -8.24 -8.81 -8.19
N MET A 364 -7.72 -9.26 -7.03
CA MET A 364 -6.30 -9.56 -6.86
C MET A 364 -5.91 -10.87 -7.57
N GLY A 365 -4.61 -11.05 -7.81
CA GLY A 365 -4.04 -12.27 -8.41
C GLY A 365 -3.63 -12.10 -9.87
N HIS A 366 -3.65 -10.89 -10.41
CA HIS A 366 -3.18 -10.61 -11.77
C HIS A 366 -1.65 -10.63 -11.89
N HIS A 367 -0.94 -10.29 -10.83
CA HIS A 367 0.51 -10.32 -10.76
C HIS A 367 0.95 -10.96 -9.44
N VAL A 368 2.14 -11.59 -9.45
CA VAL A 368 2.73 -12.16 -8.24
C VAL A 368 3.66 -11.13 -7.61
N PRO A 369 3.45 -10.78 -6.33
CA PRO A 369 4.37 -9.89 -5.61
C PRO A 369 5.80 -10.39 -5.60
N ASP A 370 6.77 -9.52 -5.84
CA ASP A 370 8.20 -9.86 -5.88
C ASP A 370 8.92 -9.70 -4.54
N MET A 371 8.23 -9.12 -3.54
CA MET A 371 8.68 -9.03 -2.15
C MET A 371 8.07 -10.14 -1.29
N PRO A 372 8.66 -10.45 -0.10
CA PRO A 372 8.02 -11.32 0.88
C PRO A 372 6.69 -10.76 1.37
N MET A 373 5.66 -11.62 1.46
CA MET A 373 4.34 -11.27 1.94
C MET A 373 4.00 -11.98 3.26
N PHE A 374 3.36 -11.27 4.17
CA PHE A 374 2.65 -11.84 5.30
C PHE A 374 1.17 -11.55 5.14
N MET A 375 0.40 -12.60 4.89
CA MET A 375 -1.05 -12.55 4.66
C MET A 375 -1.77 -13.14 5.87
N LEU A 376 -2.79 -12.46 6.39
CA LEU A 376 -3.50 -12.88 7.58
C LEU A 376 -5.02 -12.70 7.40
N HIS A 377 -5.81 -13.74 7.72
CA HIS A 377 -7.25 -13.69 7.47
C HIS A 377 -8.04 -14.48 8.52
N ALA A 378 -9.24 -13.99 8.86
CA ALA A 378 -10.15 -14.71 9.76
C ALA A 378 -10.84 -15.87 9.01
N ASN A 379 -11.07 -16.97 9.71
CA ASN A 379 -11.78 -18.10 9.17
C ASN A 379 -12.74 -18.72 10.21
N PRO A 380 -14.04 -18.38 10.18
CA PRO A 380 -14.73 -17.61 9.14
C PRO A 380 -14.53 -16.07 9.27
N ASP A 381 -14.65 -15.36 8.15
CA ASP A 381 -14.81 -13.91 8.09
C ASP A 381 -16.23 -13.60 7.60
N TRP A 382 -16.96 -12.77 8.33
CA TRP A 382 -18.37 -12.47 8.01
C TRP A 382 -18.52 -11.37 6.96
N LEU A 383 -17.44 -10.61 6.70
CA LEU A 383 -17.43 -9.48 5.76
C LEU A 383 -16.76 -9.86 4.43
N LEU A 384 -15.62 -10.53 4.50
CA LEU A 384 -14.80 -10.89 3.35
C LEU A 384 -14.58 -12.40 3.31
N PRO A 385 -15.00 -13.10 2.23
CA PRO A 385 -14.95 -14.56 2.21
C PRO A 385 -13.52 -15.10 2.16
N VAL A 386 -13.20 -16.07 3.02
CA VAL A 386 -11.86 -16.70 3.08
C VAL A 386 -11.50 -17.52 1.83
N GLY A 387 -12.50 -18.02 1.10
CA GLY A 387 -12.29 -18.81 -0.14
C GLY A 387 -11.41 -18.09 -1.16
N PRO A 388 -11.81 -16.89 -1.62
CA PRO A 388 -11.00 -16.09 -2.54
C PRO A 388 -9.59 -15.79 -2.04
N VAL A 389 -9.38 -15.63 -0.74
CA VAL A 389 -8.02 -15.43 -0.18
C VAL A 389 -7.19 -16.70 -0.30
N ASN A 390 -7.79 -17.87 -0.06
CA ASN A 390 -7.11 -19.15 -0.27
C ASN A 390 -6.71 -19.33 -1.76
N ASP A 391 -7.59 -18.94 -2.68
CA ASP A 391 -7.34 -19.00 -4.13
C ASP A 391 -6.24 -18.00 -4.55
N LEU A 392 -6.22 -16.79 -3.97
CA LEU A 392 -5.18 -15.79 -4.17
C LEU A 392 -3.81 -16.32 -3.73
N VAL A 393 -3.73 -16.88 -2.52
CA VAL A 393 -2.50 -17.48 -2.00
C VAL A 393 -2.05 -18.63 -2.90
N ALA A 394 -2.95 -19.48 -3.37
CA ALA A 394 -2.62 -20.55 -4.30
C ALA A 394 -2.09 -20.01 -5.64
N THR A 395 -2.66 -18.90 -6.13
CA THR A 395 -2.22 -18.22 -7.35
C THR A 395 -0.80 -17.68 -7.19
N TYR A 396 -0.52 -16.95 -6.12
CA TYR A 396 0.84 -16.45 -5.85
C TYR A 396 1.85 -17.57 -5.67
N CYS A 397 1.46 -18.64 -4.98
CA CYS A 397 2.32 -19.78 -4.69
C CYS A 397 2.57 -20.70 -5.90
N ALA A 398 1.89 -20.49 -7.01
CA ALA A 398 2.25 -21.15 -8.27
C ALA A 398 3.58 -20.61 -8.85
N ASP A 399 4.01 -19.41 -8.47
CA ASP A 399 5.34 -18.90 -8.79
C ASP A 399 6.38 -19.45 -7.80
N PRO A 400 7.41 -20.17 -8.28
CA PRO A 400 8.42 -20.76 -7.40
C PRO A 400 9.31 -19.74 -6.67
N THR A 401 9.26 -18.46 -7.05
CA THR A 401 9.99 -17.37 -6.40
C THR A 401 9.19 -16.68 -5.29
N ALA A 402 7.91 -16.96 -5.19
CA ALA A 402 7.04 -16.39 -4.17
C ALA A 402 7.51 -16.75 -2.75
N ARG A 403 7.36 -15.80 -1.83
CA ARG A 403 7.71 -15.96 -0.41
C ARG A 403 6.52 -15.48 0.41
N ILE A 404 5.58 -16.38 0.65
CA ILE A 404 4.30 -16.08 1.28
C ILE A 404 4.21 -16.81 2.62
N ARG A 405 3.95 -16.07 3.69
CA ARG A 405 3.46 -16.62 4.95
C ARG A 405 1.98 -16.27 5.05
N TYR A 406 1.12 -17.27 5.04
CA TYR A 406 -0.34 -17.11 5.17
C TYR A 406 -0.82 -17.70 6.49
N LEU A 407 -1.42 -16.86 7.35
CA LEU A 407 -1.97 -17.25 8.64
C LEU A 407 -3.49 -17.09 8.65
N ARG A 408 -4.22 -18.19 8.96
CA ARG A 408 -5.67 -18.16 9.16
C ARG A 408 -5.98 -18.25 10.65
N ASP A 409 -6.74 -17.27 11.15
CA ASP A 409 -7.22 -17.26 12.54
C ASP A 409 -8.62 -17.86 12.60
N HIS A 410 -8.82 -18.88 13.44
CA HIS A 410 -10.09 -19.59 13.57
C HIS A 410 -10.96 -19.13 14.75
N PHE A 411 -10.51 -18.12 15.49
CA PHE A 411 -11.21 -17.60 16.67
C PHE A 411 -11.78 -16.20 16.45
N SER A 412 -10.98 -15.33 15.85
CA SER A 412 -11.38 -13.95 15.60
C SER A 412 -12.30 -13.86 14.39
N GLU A 413 -13.04 -12.77 14.28
CA GLU A 413 -13.78 -12.36 13.10
C GLU A 413 -13.13 -11.09 12.52
N HIS A 414 -13.67 -10.55 11.43
CA HIS A 414 -13.05 -9.47 10.66
C HIS A 414 -12.54 -8.30 11.50
N LEU A 415 -13.39 -7.75 12.38
CA LEU A 415 -13.07 -6.55 13.15
C LEU A 415 -12.12 -6.81 14.32
N THR A 416 -12.32 -7.93 15.04
CA THR A 416 -11.43 -8.25 16.15
C THR A 416 -10.05 -8.68 15.68
N LEU A 417 -9.97 -9.35 14.52
CA LEU A 417 -8.68 -9.74 13.97
C LEU A 417 -7.83 -8.52 13.60
N ASP A 418 -8.41 -7.42 13.12
CA ASP A 418 -7.67 -6.19 12.81
C ASP A 418 -6.77 -5.77 13.99
N THR A 419 -7.34 -5.68 15.18
CA THR A 419 -6.60 -5.30 16.39
C THR A 419 -5.43 -6.23 16.70
N PHE A 420 -5.60 -7.53 16.48
CA PHE A 420 -4.59 -8.55 16.82
C PHE A 420 -3.64 -8.86 15.66
N ALA A 421 -4.01 -8.55 14.43
CA ALA A 421 -3.15 -8.66 13.25
C ALA A 421 -1.98 -7.68 13.28
N VAL A 422 -2.26 -6.43 13.66
CA VAL A 422 -1.30 -5.32 13.62
C VAL A 422 0.05 -5.64 14.29
N PRO A 423 0.13 -6.15 15.53
CA PRO A 423 1.42 -6.47 16.14
C PRO A 423 2.21 -7.55 15.39
N LEU A 424 1.53 -8.53 14.81
CA LEU A 424 2.17 -9.60 14.02
C LEU A 424 2.71 -9.05 12.70
N MET A 425 1.96 -8.16 12.02
CA MET A 425 2.38 -7.49 10.80
C MET A 425 3.58 -6.57 11.06
N ILE A 426 3.55 -5.79 12.13
CA ILE A 426 4.69 -4.96 12.57
C ILE A 426 5.91 -5.84 12.85
N ARG A 427 5.75 -6.97 13.54
CA ARG A 427 6.85 -7.89 13.82
C ARG A 427 7.46 -8.46 12.54
N PHE A 428 6.62 -8.86 11.59
CA PHE A 428 7.09 -9.33 10.29
C PHE A 428 7.92 -8.26 9.58
N LEU A 429 7.46 -7.00 9.54
CA LEU A 429 8.20 -5.91 8.89
C LEU A 429 9.46 -5.52 9.66
N ALA A 430 9.45 -5.56 10.99
CA ALA A 430 10.65 -5.32 11.80
C ALA A 430 11.76 -6.29 11.43
N ASP A 431 11.46 -7.59 11.29
CA ASP A 431 12.41 -8.59 10.84
C ASP A 431 12.98 -8.27 9.44
N ARG A 432 12.14 -7.75 8.53
CA ARG A 432 12.60 -7.32 7.18
C ARG A 432 13.49 -6.08 7.27
N PHE A 433 13.13 -5.11 8.10
CA PHE A 433 13.95 -3.92 8.32
C PHE A 433 15.28 -4.24 9.00
N ASP A 434 15.35 -5.28 9.81
CA ASP A 434 16.59 -5.74 10.44
C ASP A 434 17.45 -6.63 9.49
N GLY A 435 16.95 -6.90 8.27
CA GLY A 435 17.63 -7.70 7.28
C GLY A 435 17.50 -9.21 7.51
N THR A 436 16.62 -9.66 8.40
CA THR A 436 16.31 -11.09 8.58
C THR A 436 15.58 -11.58 7.31
N PRO A 437 16.07 -12.60 6.60
CA PRO A 437 15.42 -13.07 5.38
C PRO A 437 14.09 -13.74 5.68
N ALA A 438 13.10 -13.57 4.80
CA ALA A 438 11.88 -14.36 4.86
C ALA A 438 12.17 -15.82 4.47
N PRO A 439 11.44 -16.78 5.07
CA PRO A 439 11.48 -18.17 4.59
C PRO A 439 11.19 -18.26 3.08
N ALA A 440 11.85 -19.15 2.39
CA ALA A 440 11.60 -19.40 0.97
C ALA A 440 10.29 -20.18 0.78
N GLY A 441 9.60 -19.92 -0.33
CA GLY A 441 8.36 -20.59 -0.68
C GLY A 441 7.15 -20.13 0.10
N CYS A 442 6.11 -20.94 0.08
CA CYS A 442 4.82 -20.63 0.70
C CYS A 442 4.58 -21.49 1.94
N HIS A 443 4.10 -20.82 2.99
CA HIS A 443 3.78 -21.45 4.27
C HIS A 443 2.39 -21.02 4.71
N THR A 444 1.44 -21.96 4.76
CA THR A 444 0.11 -21.74 5.31
C THR A 444 0.03 -22.32 6.72
N GLU A 445 -0.44 -21.49 7.63
CA GLU A 445 -0.59 -21.84 9.06
C GLU A 445 -2.05 -21.65 9.47
N ASP A 446 -2.58 -22.60 10.23
CA ASP A 446 -3.89 -22.50 10.88
C ASP A 446 -3.69 -22.27 12.38
N ALA A 447 -4.02 -21.07 12.85
CA ALA A 447 -4.02 -20.75 14.28
C ALA A 447 -5.42 -20.97 14.86
N GLY A 448 -5.50 -21.63 16.02
CA GLY A 448 -6.75 -21.66 16.77
C GLY A 448 -7.14 -20.25 17.23
N SER A 449 -6.12 -19.43 17.62
CA SER A 449 -6.25 -18.00 17.82
C SER A 449 -4.87 -17.35 17.79
N VAL A 450 -4.74 -16.23 17.06
CA VAL A 450 -3.52 -15.39 17.07
C VAL A 450 -3.23 -14.80 18.46
N LEU A 451 -4.22 -14.72 19.33
CA LEU A 451 -4.05 -14.31 20.73
C LEU A 451 -3.10 -15.22 21.52
N LEU A 452 -2.93 -16.47 21.07
CA LEU A 452 -2.01 -17.43 21.68
C LEU A 452 -0.58 -17.31 21.17
N ALA A 453 -0.35 -16.49 20.12
CA ALA A 453 0.97 -16.27 19.57
C ALA A 453 1.83 -15.38 20.50
N PRO A 454 2.97 -15.86 21.03
CA PRO A 454 3.84 -15.06 21.90
C PRO A 454 4.34 -13.78 21.22
N GLU A 455 4.54 -13.83 19.90
CA GLU A 455 5.02 -12.72 19.07
C GLU A 455 4.08 -11.51 19.16
N LEU A 456 2.77 -11.74 19.23
CA LEU A 456 1.78 -10.67 19.40
C LEU A 456 2.08 -9.87 20.67
N TRP A 457 2.19 -10.56 21.81
CA TRP A 457 2.36 -9.91 23.10
C TRP A 457 3.74 -9.28 23.28
N THR A 458 4.80 -9.92 22.77
CA THR A 458 6.16 -9.38 22.81
C THR A 458 6.32 -8.15 21.91
N THR A 459 5.48 -7.97 20.90
CA THR A 459 5.45 -6.77 20.06
C THR A 459 4.55 -5.69 20.63
N LEU A 460 3.34 -6.05 21.09
CA LEU A 460 2.34 -5.10 21.55
C LEU A 460 2.70 -4.46 22.91
N LEU A 461 3.00 -5.28 23.92
CA LEU A 461 3.15 -4.78 25.29
C LEU A 461 4.23 -3.69 25.46
N PRO A 462 5.41 -3.78 24.81
CA PRO A 462 6.41 -2.71 24.88
C PRO A 462 5.96 -1.37 24.29
N GLN A 463 4.95 -1.36 23.41
CA GLN A 463 4.47 -0.15 22.74
C GLN A 463 3.42 0.61 23.57
N ILE A 464 2.70 -0.06 24.49
CA ILE A 464 1.59 0.53 25.24
C ILE A 464 2.06 1.72 26.09
N ALA A 465 3.07 1.52 26.92
CA ALA A 465 3.54 2.58 27.83
C ALA A 465 4.14 3.78 27.08
N PRO A 466 5.02 3.62 26.07
CA PRO A 466 5.49 4.72 25.27
C PRO A 466 4.36 5.46 24.54
N PHE A 467 3.40 4.75 23.95
CA PHE A 467 2.24 5.36 23.30
C PHE A 467 1.43 6.21 24.27
N MET A 468 1.13 5.70 25.45
CA MET A 468 0.43 6.47 26.49
C MET A 468 1.20 7.74 26.87
N LEU A 469 2.51 7.66 27.03
CA LEU A 469 3.36 8.83 27.33
C LEU A 469 3.35 9.85 26.19
N ASN A 470 3.29 9.39 24.92
CA ASN A 470 3.18 10.29 23.76
C ASN A 470 1.87 11.08 23.77
N LEU A 471 0.75 10.49 24.23
CA LEU A 471 -0.52 11.21 24.40
C LEU A 471 -0.44 12.32 25.47
N PHE A 472 0.53 12.24 26.40
CA PHE A 472 0.83 13.27 27.39
C PHE A 472 2.00 14.17 27.00
N GLY A 473 2.36 14.22 25.71
CA GLY A 473 3.31 15.17 25.16
C GLY A 473 4.78 14.72 25.19
N LYS A 474 5.10 13.47 25.59
CA LYS A 474 6.45 12.94 25.40
C LYS A 474 6.73 12.85 23.89
N PRO A 475 7.91 13.30 23.40
CA PRO A 475 8.26 13.17 22.00
C PRO A 475 8.27 11.72 21.53
N VAL A 476 7.72 11.48 20.34
CA VAL A 476 7.69 10.15 19.73
C VAL A 476 9.13 9.71 19.39
N GLY A 477 9.47 8.48 19.72
CA GLY A 477 10.81 7.92 19.47
C GLY A 477 11.88 8.30 20.48
N GLN A 478 11.48 8.74 21.69
CA GLN A 478 12.40 9.09 22.80
C GLN A 478 12.11 8.28 24.06
#